data_b3b61423bb6ea86df9600068c35ef0b2
#
_entry.id   b3b61423bb6ea86df9600068c35ef0b2
#
_cell.length_a   1.000
_cell.length_b   1.000
_cell.length_c   1.000
_cell.angle_alpha   90.00
_cell.angle_beta   90.00
_cell.angle_gamma   90.00
#
_symmetry.space_group_name_H-M   'P 1'
#
loop_
_entity.id
_entity.type
_entity.pdbx_description
1 polymer ?
#
loop_
_entity_poly.entity_id
_entity_poly.type
_entity_poly.pdbx_seq_one_letter_code
_entity_poly.pdbx_strand_id
1 'polypeptide(L)'
;KLAGSEYALEEIIAAGIANCKRACAPYGALAALDVGPLGELLEPNGTLAFEDAVAEYGRIVRAGVAAGADLVFFETFTDLYELKAALLAAKENCDLPILASMSFEAGGRTFTGCTVESFAVTARGLGANAVGINCSLGPKEIFPMAKRLAEALPGDFPVFVKPNAGLPRADGSGYDITPQLFAMEMKPYRDLKLFAAGGCCGTTPDFIKLLNGVFADCKPGRPAHAMPSVLCSPMDFVTVDGITVVGERINPTGKKRFQQALREGDMNYILEQAVSQSEAGAQVLDVNV
;
A
#
# COMPACT_ATOMS: atom_id res chain seq x y z
N LYS A 1 -3.20 -21.59 -3.20
CA LYS A 1 -3.30 -22.45 -4.43
C LYS A 1 -3.89 -21.60 -5.52
N LEU A 2 -3.15 -21.40 -6.63
CA LEU A 2 -3.74 -20.92 -7.87
C LEU A 2 -4.85 -21.90 -8.25
N ALA A 3 -6.11 -21.48 -8.08
CA ALA A 3 -7.26 -22.34 -8.23
C ALA A 3 -7.21 -23.05 -9.59
N GLY A 4 -6.99 -24.38 -9.57
CA GLY A 4 -7.01 -25.23 -10.76
C GLY A 4 -5.75 -25.23 -11.63
N SER A 5 -4.64 -24.61 -11.23
CA SER A 5 -3.39 -24.70 -11.99
C SER A 5 -2.70 -26.06 -11.73
N GLU A 6 -2.25 -26.70 -12.81
CA GLU A 6 -1.41 -27.89 -12.76
C GLU A 6 0.08 -27.56 -12.46
N TYR A 7 0.48 -26.28 -12.60
CA TYR A 7 1.84 -25.83 -12.40
C TYR A 7 2.07 -25.35 -10.96
N ALA A 8 3.30 -25.53 -10.45
CA ALA A 8 3.70 -24.96 -9.19
C ALA A 8 3.79 -23.43 -9.26
N LEU A 9 3.60 -22.77 -8.13
CA LEU A 9 3.69 -21.30 -8.04
C LEU A 9 5.03 -20.79 -8.55
N GLU A 10 6.10 -21.44 -8.15
CA GLU A 10 7.48 -21.08 -8.50
C GLU A 10 7.73 -21.19 -10.02
N GLU A 11 7.14 -22.18 -10.69
CA GLU A 11 7.25 -22.34 -12.13
C GLU A 11 6.52 -21.22 -12.89
N ILE A 12 5.34 -20.82 -12.41
CA ILE A 12 4.58 -19.72 -13.00
C ILE A 12 5.33 -18.40 -12.84
N ILE A 13 5.86 -18.12 -11.65
CA ILE A 13 6.65 -16.92 -11.37
C ILE A 13 7.90 -16.89 -12.26
N ALA A 14 8.63 -18.00 -12.33
CA ALA A 14 9.83 -18.09 -13.15
C ALA A 14 9.54 -17.85 -14.65
N ALA A 15 8.48 -18.44 -15.18
CA ALA A 15 8.06 -18.24 -16.57
C ALA A 15 7.63 -16.78 -16.82
N GLY A 16 6.88 -16.18 -15.89
CA GLY A 16 6.44 -14.77 -15.95
C GLY A 16 7.62 -13.80 -15.98
N ILE A 17 8.56 -13.94 -15.05
CA ILE A 17 9.76 -13.09 -14.98
C ILE A 17 10.64 -13.29 -16.22
N ALA A 18 10.83 -14.53 -16.69
CA ALA A 18 11.61 -14.80 -17.91
C ALA A 18 10.99 -14.13 -19.16
N ASN A 19 9.67 -14.17 -19.28
CA ASN A 19 8.93 -13.50 -20.36
C ASN A 19 9.10 -11.97 -20.27
N CYS A 20 8.93 -11.40 -19.06
CA CYS A 20 9.10 -9.98 -18.83
C CYS A 20 10.53 -9.53 -19.18
N LYS A 21 11.55 -10.24 -18.71
CA LYS A 21 12.97 -9.91 -19.00
C LYS A 21 13.28 -9.94 -20.50
N ARG A 22 12.76 -10.93 -21.24
CA ARG A 22 12.94 -10.95 -22.72
C ARG A 22 12.31 -9.73 -23.39
N ALA A 23 11.13 -9.31 -22.93
CA ALA A 23 10.45 -8.13 -23.46
C ALA A 23 11.15 -6.82 -23.07
N CYS A 24 11.70 -6.74 -21.88
CA CYS A 24 12.37 -5.57 -21.34
C CYS A 24 13.77 -5.34 -21.90
N ALA A 25 14.50 -6.40 -22.20
CA ALA A 25 15.91 -6.37 -22.59
C ALA A 25 16.26 -5.38 -23.72
N PRO A 26 15.50 -5.29 -24.84
CA PRO A 26 15.82 -4.35 -25.92
C PRO A 26 15.68 -2.88 -25.52
N TYR A 27 14.97 -2.59 -24.43
CA TYR A 27 14.64 -1.22 -24.00
C TYR A 27 15.33 -0.80 -22.71
N GLY A 28 16.11 -1.69 -22.09
CA GLY A 28 16.72 -1.43 -20.79
C GLY A 28 15.69 -1.24 -19.66
N ALA A 29 14.48 -1.77 -19.84
CA ALA A 29 13.43 -1.71 -18.83
C ALA A 29 13.63 -2.79 -17.75
N LEU A 30 13.12 -2.53 -16.55
CA LEU A 30 13.21 -3.44 -15.41
C LEU A 30 12.02 -4.41 -15.39
N ALA A 31 12.29 -5.65 -14.95
CA ALA A 31 11.28 -6.67 -14.74
C ALA A 31 10.88 -6.71 -13.25
N ALA A 32 9.67 -6.30 -12.93
CA ALA A 32 9.12 -6.35 -11.58
C ALA A 32 8.51 -7.73 -11.28
N LEU A 33 8.74 -8.23 -10.06
CA LEU A 33 7.86 -9.22 -9.48
C LEU A 33 6.60 -8.50 -9.00
N ASP A 34 5.51 -8.66 -9.73
CA ASP A 34 4.21 -8.06 -9.42
C ASP A 34 3.40 -8.99 -8.53
N VAL A 35 2.97 -8.48 -7.37
CA VAL A 35 2.32 -9.25 -6.31
C VAL A 35 1.09 -8.51 -5.80
N GLY A 36 -0.08 -9.11 -5.97
CA GLY A 36 -1.34 -8.62 -5.42
C GLY A 36 -1.70 -9.25 -4.07
N PRO A 37 -2.88 -8.89 -3.52
CA PRO A 37 -3.46 -9.52 -2.33
C PRO A 37 -3.67 -11.03 -2.47
N LEU A 38 -3.63 -11.76 -1.36
CA LEU A 38 -3.84 -13.21 -1.31
C LEU A 38 -5.31 -13.62 -1.56
N GLY A 39 -6.24 -12.66 -1.48
CA GLY A 39 -7.66 -12.90 -1.74
C GLY A 39 -8.45 -13.32 -0.51
N GLU A 40 -7.85 -13.33 0.67
CA GLU A 40 -8.51 -13.54 1.96
C GLU A 40 -8.13 -12.41 2.92
N LEU A 41 -9.09 -11.98 3.75
CA LEU A 41 -8.81 -11.01 4.80
C LEU A 41 -8.08 -11.69 5.97
N LEU A 42 -7.16 -10.94 6.58
CA LEU A 42 -6.45 -11.39 7.77
C LEU A 42 -7.36 -11.35 9.00
N GLU A 43 -7.08 -12.19 9.98
CA GLU A 43 -7.71 -12.11 11.30
C GLU A 43 -7.50 -10.72 11.95
N PRO A 44 -8.48 -10.19 12.68
CA PRO A 44 -9.78 -10.79 13.03
C PRO A 44 -10.90 -10.55 12.00
N ASN A 45 -10.64 -9.82 10.92
CA ASN A 45 -11.66 -9.48 9.90
C ASN A 45 -11.93 -10.63 8.92
N GLY A 46 -11.03 -11.57 8.82
CA GLY A 46 -11.11 -12.76 7.97
C GLY A 46 -10.57 -14.00 8.70
N THR A 47 -10.06 -14.94 7.92
CA THR A 47 -9.65 -16.26 8.42
C THR A 47 -8.15 -16.53 8.28
N LEU A 48 -7.41 -15.68 7.57
CA LEU A 48 -5.99 -15.86 7.34
C LEU A 48 -5.17 -15.30 8.51
N ALA A 49 -4.35 -16.15 9.15
CA ALA A 49 -3.44 -15.69 10.18
C ALA A 49 -2.32 -14.81 9.59
N PHE A 50 -1.89 -13.79 10.32
CA PHE A 50 -0.86 -12.85 9.87
C PHE A 50 0.44 -13.57 9.50
N GLU A 51 0.88 -14.52 10.32
CA GLU A 51 2.12 -15.28 10.10
C GLU A 51 2.03 -16.16 8.85
N ASP A 52 0.86 -16.72 8.55
CA ASP A 52 0.63 -17.49 7.34
C ASP A 52 0.72 -16.60 6.10
N ALA A 53 0.17 -15.39 6.17
CA ALA A 53 0.32 -14.40 5.10
C ALA A 53 1.80 -14.02 4.88
N VAL A 54 2.56 -13.77 5.94
CA VAL A 54 4.01 -13.50 5.85
C VAL A 54 4.74 -14.67 5.18
N ALA A 55 4.42 -15.92 5.57
CA ALA A 55 5.03 -17.10 5.00
C ALA A 55 4.75 -17.26 3.49
N GLU A 56 3.50 -17.04 3.06
CA GLU A 56 3.11 -17.12 1.65
C GLU A 56 3.76 -16.01 0.81
N TYR A 57 3.74 -14.75 1.28
CA TYR A 57 4.46 -13.67 0.60
C TYR A 57 5.95 -13.93 0.53
N GLY A 58 6.56 -14.46 1.59
CA GLY A 58 7.96 -14.86 1.61
C GLY A 58 8.28 -15.91 0.55
N ARG A 59 7.39 -16.89 0.34
CA ARG A 59 7.51 -17.89 -0.72
C ARG A 59 7.48 -17.26 -2.12
N ILE A 60 6.55 -16.34 -2.36
CA ILE A 60 6.42 -15.59 -3.63
C ILE A 60 7.68 -14.77 -3.89
N VAL A 61 8.14 -14.02 -2.89
CA VAL A 61 9.34 -13.17 -3.02
C VAL A 61 10.58 -14.00 -3.32
N ARG A 62 10.83 -15.09 -2.59
CA ARG A 62 11.97 -15.99 -2.88
C ARG A 62 11.94 -16.54 -4.29
N ALA A 63 10.77 -16.93 -4.79
CA ALA A 63 10.60 -17.43 -6.15
C ALA A 63 10.94 -16.34 -7.20
N GLY A 64 10.46 -15.10 -6.99
CA GLY A 64 10.75 -13.97 -7.86
C GLY A 64 12.23 -13.59 -7.90
N VAL A 65 12.87 -13.57 -6.73
CA VAL A 65 14.33 -13.35 -6.60
C VAL A 65 15.10 -14.43 -7.34
N ALA A 66 14.77 -15.70 -7.13
CA ALA A 66 15.41 -16.82 -7.82
C ALA A 66 15.23 -16.77 -9.35
N ALA A 67 14.09 -16.24 -9.81
CA ALA A 67 13.81 -16.01 -11.24
C ALA A 67 14.53 -14.77 -11.81
N GLY A 68 15.18 -13.97 -10.96
CA GLY A 68 15.95 -12.79 -11.36
C GLY A 68 15.11 -11.54 -11.57
N ALA A 69 14.04 -11.31 -10.82
CA ALA A 69 13.33 -10.04 -10.79
C ALA A 69 14.29 -8.88 -10.44
N ASP A 70 14.06 -7.69 -10.97
CA ASP A 70 14.87 -6.51 -10.71
C ASP A 70 14.33 -5.71 -9.50
N LEU A 71 13.05 -5.86 -9.17
CA LEU A 71 12.37 -5.24 -8.04
C LEU A 71 11.13 -6.04 -7.65
N VAL A 72 10.59 -5.79 -6.44
CA VAL A 72 9.30 -6.31 -5.97
C VAL A 72 8.28 -5.18 -6.02
N PHE A 73 7.10 -5.46 -6.56
CA PHE A 73 6.01 -4.50 -6.64
C PHE A 73 4.74 -5.08 -6.01
N PHE A 74 4.42 -4.65 -4.81
CA PHE A 74 3.14 -4.94 -4.17
C PHE A 74 2.10 -3.95 -4.65
N GLU A 75 1.08 -4.40 -5.40
CA GLU A 75 0.06 -3.49 -5.93
C GLU A 75 -1.38 -3.93 -5.67
N THR A 76 -2.28 -2.94 -5.67
CA THR A 76 -3.73 -3.16 -5.55
C THR A 76 -4.17 -3.70 -4.19
N PHE A 77 -3.38 -3.45 -3.14
CA PHE A 77 -3.78 -3.80 -1.79
C PHE A 77 -4.93 -2.91 -1.31
N THR A 78 -5.86 -3.50 -0.56
CA THR A 78 -7.01 -2.82 0.05
C THR A 78 -7.02 -2.93 1.57
N ASP A 79 -6.12 -3.74 2.12
CA ASP A 79 -5.90 -3.91 3.55
C ASP A 79 -4.44 -3.57 3.91
N LEU A 80 -4.28 -2.60 4.82
CA LEU A 80 -2.95 -2.18 5.30
C LEU A 80 -2.27 -3.28 6.12
N TYR A 81 -3.04 -4.10 6.82
CA TYR A 81 -2.48 -5.18 7.64
C TYR A 81 -1.93 -6.29 6.77
N GLU A 82 -2.61 -6.62 5.68
CA GLU A 82 -2.09 -7.56 4.66
C GLU A 82 -0.83 -6.99 3.97
N LEU A 83 -0.85 -5.71 3.57
CA LEU A 83 0.34 -5.07 2.98
C LEU A 83 1.53 -5.08 3.95
N LYS A 84 1.29 -4.90 5.25
CA LYS A 84 2.33 -5.03 6.28
C LYS A 84 2.97 -6.42 6.25
N ALA A 85 2.18 -7.50 6.17
CA ALA A 85 2.70 -8.86 6.05
C ALA A 85 3.58 -9.04 4.79
N ALA A 86 3.12 -8.51 3.65
CA ALA A 86 3.86 -8.55 2.39
C ALA A 86 5.20 -7.80 2.47
N LEU A 87 5.21 -6.59 3.04
CA LEU A 87 6.42 -5.78 3.21
C LEU A 87 7.43 -6.44 4.16
N LEU A 88 6.98 -7.00 5.29
CA LEU A 88 7.84 -7.76 6.20
C LEU A 88 8.45 -8.95 5.49
N ALA A 89 7.64 -9.75 4.81
CA ALA A 89 8.11 -10.89 4.04
C ALA A 89 9.18 -10.52 3.00
N ALA A 90 9.01 -9.40 2.29
CA ALA A 90 10.01 -8.93 1.33
C ALA A 90 11.31 -8.52 2.03
N LYS A 91 11.23 -7.75 3.12
CA LYS A 91 12.42 -7.32 3.89
C LYS A 91 13.22 -8.47 4.48
N GLU A 92 12.56 -9.57 4.83
CA GLU A 92 13.21 -10.77 5.38
C GLU A 92 13.80 -11.68 4.31
N ASN A 93 13.36 -11.56 3.05
CA ASN A 93 13.72 -12.51 1.99
C ASN A 93 14.46 -11.91 0.79
N CYS A 94 14.64 -10.57 0.71
CA CYS A 94 15.43 -9.96 -0.38
C CYS A 94 15.94 -8.55 -0.04
N ASP A 95 16.94 -8.12 -0.81
CA ASP A 95 17.50 -6.76 -0.82
C ASP A 95 17.05 -5.96 -2.05
N LEU A 96 16.10 -6.47 -2.84
CA LEU A 96 15.58 -5.79 -4.03
C LEU A 96 14.81 -4.52 -3.63
N PRO A 97 14.76 -3.51 -4.51
CA PRO A 97 13.86 -2.38 -4.30
C PRO A 97 12.41 -2.84 -4.19
N ILE A 98 11.68 -2.29 -3.21
CA ILE A 98 10.28 -2.61 -2.94
C ILE A 98 9.42 -1.39 -3.27
N LEU A 99 8.48 -1.55 -4.20
CA LEU A 99 7.42 -0.60 -4.49
C LEU A 99 6.12 -1.12 -3.87
N ALA A 100 5.33 -0.22 -3.28
CA ALA A 100 4.04 -0.59 -2.69
C ALA A 100 2.94 0.38 -3.10
N SER A 101 1.78 -0.13 -3.47
CA SER A 101 0.60 0.69 -3.74
C SER A 101 -0.68 0.07 -3.18
N MET A 102 -1.60 0.96 -2.84
CA MET A 102 -2.94 0.58 -2.40
C MET A 102 -4.00 1.19 -3.31
N SER A 103 -5.15 0.54 -3.32
CA SER A 103 -6.35 1.00 -4.01
C SER A 103 -7.30 1.66 -3.02
N PHE A 104 -7.77 2.86 -3.35
CA PHE A 104 -8.66 3.66 -2.52
C PHE A 104 -9.99 3.87 -3.23
N GLU A 105 -11.06 3.97 -2.45
CA GLU A 105 -12.36 4.42 -2.93
C GLU A 105 -12.42 5.95 -3.04
N ALA A 106 -13.45 6.49 -3.66
CA ALA A 106 -13.61 7.93 -3.89
C ALA A 106 -13.55 8.79 -2.61
N GLY A 107 -13.86 8.20 -1.45
CA GLY A 107 -13.72 8.84 -0.14
C GLY A 107 -12.28 8.93 0.38
N GLY A 108 -11.28 8.39 -0.33
CA GLY A 108 -9.88 8.38 0.09
C GLY A 108 -9.59 7.43 1.25
N ARG A 109 -10.38 6.37 1.34
CA ARG A 109 -10.14 5.22 2.23
C ARG A 109 -10.17 3.94 1.44
N THR A 110 -9.45 2.93 1.91
CA THR A 110 -9.52 1.58 1.35
C THR A 110 -10.78 0.87 1.81
N PHE A 111 -11.04 -0.31 1.26
CA PHE A 111 -12.14 -1.18 1.67
C PHE A 111 -12.15 -1.46 3.18
N THR A 112 -10.98 -1.66 3.80
CA THR A 112 -10.84 -1.89 5.26
C THR A 112 -10.74 -0.59 6.07
N GLY A 113 -10.90 0.58 5.44
CA GLY A 113 -10.95 1.88 6.11
C GLY A 113 -9.61 2.61 6.23
N CYS A 114 -8.51 2.05 5.69
CA CYS A 114 -7.19 2.68 5.75
C CYS A 114 -7.17 4.04 5.05
N THR A 115 -6.53 5.02 5.68
CA THR A 115 -6.32 6.36 5.10
C THR A 115 -5.07 6.39 4.22
N VAL A 116 -5.01 7.36 3.30
CA VAL A 116 -3.84 7.59 2.45
C VAL A 116 -2.60 7.88 3.29
N GLU A 117 -2.74 8.66 4.35
CA GLU A 117 -1.66 9.07 5.25
C GLU A 117 -1.13 7.88 6.06
N SER A 118 -2.03 7.06 6.62
CA SER A 118 -1.64 5.84 7.36
C SER A 118 -0.87 4.86 6.47
N PHE A 119 -1.33 4.67 5.24
CA PHE A 119 -0.61 3.88 4.24
C PHE A 119 0.78 4.43 3.97
N ALA A 120 0.89 5.75 3.67
CA ALA A 120 2.14 6.42 3.35
C ALA A 120 3.20 6.20 4.44
N VAL A 121 2.82 6.49 5.68
CA VAL A 121 3.71 6.41 6.84
C VAL A 121 4.09 4.97 7.14
N THR A 122 3.13 4.04 7.12
CA THR A 122 3.38 2.62 7.41
C THR A 122 4.28 1.98 6.36
N ALA A 123 3.96 2.15 5.07
CA ALA A 123 4.74 1.53 4.00
C ALA A 123 6.19 2.04 3.97
N ARG A 124 6.37 3.37 4.14
CA ARG A 124 7.72 3.95 4.28
C ARG A 124 8.44 3.42 5.51
N GLY A 125 7.77 3.37 6.67
CA GLY A 125 8.33 2.88 7.93
C GLY A 125 8.76 1.41 7.87
N LEU A 126 8.07 0.60 7.08
CA LEU A 126 8.39 -0.81 6.83
C LEU A 126 9.42 -1.01 5.71
N GLY A 127 9.97 0.07 5.14
CA GLY A 127 11.09 0.01 4.21
C GLY A 127 10.73 -0.12 2.74
N ALA A 128 9.50 0.25 2.34
CA ALA A 128 9.20 0.47 0.91
C ALA A 128 10.11 1.59 0.36
N ASN A 129 10.63 1.42 -0.85
CA ASN A 129 11.49 2.38 -1.54
C ASN A 129 10.68 3.40 -2.34
N ALA A 130 9.47 3.06 -2.72
CA ALA A 130 8.49 3.96 -3.33
C ALA A 130 7.08 3.53 -2.95
N VAL A 131 6.16 4.50 -2.85
CA VAL A 131 4.74 4.21 -2.60
C VAL A 131 3.85 4.88 -3.62
N GLY A 132 2.66 4.32 -3.83
CA GLY A 132 1.76 4.83 -4.85
C GLY A 132 0.31 4.48 -4.63
N ILE A 133 -0.53 4.99 -5.55
CA ILE A 133 -1.95 4.67 -5.63
C ILE A 133 -2.21 4.07 -7.00
N ASN A 134 -2.91 2.95 -7.05
CA ASN A 134 -3.30 2.33 -8.31
C ASN A 134 -4.72 1.81 -8.28
N CYS A 135 -5.28 1.58 -9.46
CA CYS A 135 -6.58 0.94 -9.67
C CYS A 135 -7.78 1.73 -9.11
N SER A 136 -8.93 1.08 -9.00
CA SER A 136 -10.26 1.56 -8.54
C SER A 136 -10.87 2.70 -9.36
N LEU A 137 -10.15 3.79 -9.55
CA LEU A 137 -10.66 5.06 -10.06
C LEU A 137 -9.82 5.59 -11.22
N GLY A 138 -10.38 6.60 -11.94
CA GLY A 138 -9.69 7.34 -12.98
C GLY A 138 -8.73 8.41 -12.44
N PRO A 139 -7.98 9.07 -13.35
CA PRO A 139 -6.98 10.06 -12.94
C PRO A 139 -7.56 11.23 -12.15
N LYS A 140 -8.74 11.72 -12.54
CA LYS A 140 -9.39 12.85 -11.89
C LYS A 140 -9.72 12.59 -10.44
N GLU A 141 -10.26 11.41 -10.15
CA GLU A 141 -10.66 10.99 -8.80
C GLU A 141 -9.46 10.67 -7.91
N ILE A 142 -8.39 10.11 -8.49
CA ILE A 142 -7.16 9.77 -7.72
C ILE A 142 -6.34 11.01 -7.39
N PHE A 143 -6.41 12.08 -8.17
CA PHE A 143 -5.55 13.26 -7.99
C PHE A 143 -5.54 13.85 -6.57
N PRO A 144 -6.69 14.09 -5.90
CA PRO A 144 -6.69 14.57 -4.51
C PRO A 144 -5.98 13.63 -3.54
N MET A 145 -6.12 12.32 -3.73
CA MET A 145 -5.46 11.31 -2.89
C MET A 145 -3.96 11.25 -3.17
N ALA A 146 -3.54 11.35 -4.43
CA ALA A 146 -2.14 11.40 -4.80
C ALA A 146 -1.43 12.64 -4.21
N LYS A 147 -2.13 13.76 -4.13
CA LYS A 147 -1.64 14.98 -3.46
C LYS A 147 -1.44 14.73 -1.96
N ARG A 148 -2.45 14.17 -1.26
CA ARG A 148 -2.36 13.81 0.15
C ARG A 148 -1.21 12.81 0.41
N LEU A 149 -1.06 11.78 -0.45
CA LEU A 149 0.04 10.82 -0.38
C LEU A 149 1.40 11.53 -0.47
N ALA A 150 1.53 12.45 -1.41
CA ALA A 150 2.75 13.22 -1.61
C ALA A 150 3.07 14.15 -0.42
N GLU A 151 2.04 14.75 0.19
CA GLU A 151 2.16 15.63 1.36
C GLU A 151 2.50 14.87 2.66
N ALA A 152 2.06 13.62 2.76
CA ALA A 152 2.32 12.74 3.93
C ALA A 152 3.74 12.13 3.93
N LEU A 153 4.57 12.44 2.95
CA LEU A 153 5.90 11.84 2.76
C LEU A 153 6.97 12.91 2.58
N PRO A 154 8.24 12.65 2.99
CA PRO A 154 9.34 13.55 2.70
C PRO A 154 9.42 13.90 1.21
N GLY A 155 9.85 15.12 0.90
CA GLY A 155 9.87 15.59 -0.47
C GLY A 155 10.73 14.78 -1.43
N ASP A 156 11.78 14.15 -0.94
CA ASP A 156 12.68 13.27 -1.69
C ASP A 156 12.20 11.82 -1.79
N PHE A 157 11.15 11.45 -1.02
CA PHE A 157 10.63 10.08 -1.08
C PHE A 157 9.85 9.82 -2.37
N PRO A 158 10.15 8.72 -3.12
CA PRO A 158 9.53 8.44 -4.41
C PRO A 158 8.04 8.11 -4.29
N VAL A 159 7.20 8.82 -5.08
CA VAL A 159 5.75 8.60 -5.17
C VAL A 159 5.38 8.31 -6.61
N PHE A 160 4.48 7.35 -6.82
CA PHE A 160 3.98 6.99 -8.15
C PHE A 160 2.46 6.83 -8.18
N VAL A 161 1.87 6.86 -9.39
CA VAL A 161 0.44 6.63 -9.60
C VAL A 161 0.18 5.78 -10.83
N LYS A 162 -0.83 4.89 -10.76
CA LYS A 162 -1.29 4.03 -11.87
C LYS A 162 -2.83 4.01 -11.89
N PRO A 163 -3.52 5.06 -12.37
CA PRO A 163 -4.98 5.09 -12.45
C PRO A 163 -5.55 4.10 -13.46
N ASN A 164 -6.83 3.76 -13.31
CA ASN A 164 -7.59 3.06 -14.35
C ASN A 164 -7.90 4.00 -15.51
N ALA A 165 -8.30 3.44 -16.65
CA ALA A 165 -8.93 4.17 -17.74
C ALA A 165 -10.39 4.58 -17.39
N GLY A 166 -10.60 5.08 -16.16
CA GLY A 166 -11.90 5.37 -15.58
C GLY A 166 -12.60 4.15 -14.99
N LEU A 167 -13.92 4.08 -15.14
CA LEU A 167 -14.72 2.99 -14.63
C LEU A 167 -15.09 1.99 -15.75
N PRO A 168 -15.26 0.70 -15.42
CA PRO A 168 -15.75 -0.26 -16.40
C PRO A 168 -17.17 0.12 -16.83
N ARG A 169 -17.43 0.05 -18.14
CA ARG A 169 -18.76 0.31 -18.69
C ARG A 169 -19.72 -0.82 -18.35
N ALA A 170 -20.97 -0.47 -18.07
CA ALA A 170 -22.01 -1.44 -17.69
C ALA A 170 -22.28 -2.51 -18.76
N ASP A 171 -22.04 -2.19 -20.03
CA ASP A 171 -22.23 -3.09 -21.18
C ASP A 171 -21.03 -4.03 -21.43
N GLY A 172 -19.98 -3.94 -20.60
CA GLY A 172 -18.77 -4.75 -20.75
C GLY A 172 -17.87 -4.34 -21.91
N SER A 173 -18.13 -3.22 -22.62
CA SER A 173 -17.37 -2.76 -23.79
C SER A 173 -16.00 -2.14 -23.44
N GLY A 174 -15.56 -2.25 -22.19
CA GLY A 174 -14.28 -1.70 -21.72
C GLY A 174 -14.46 -0.61 -20.66
N TYR A 175 -13.61 0.42 -20.72
CA TYR A 175 -13.57 1.51 -19.75
C TYR A 175 -14.07 2.82 -20.40
N ASP A 176 -14.48 3.78 -19.59
CA ASP A 176 -15.18 4.99 -20.04
C ASP A 176 -14.26 6.17 -20.43
N ILE A 177 -12.96 6.12 -20.06
CA ILE A 177 -11.98 7.16 -20.38
C ILE A 177 -11.16 6.76 -21.61
N THR A 178 -11.04 7.70 -22.58
CA THR A 178 -10.16 7.52 -23.75
C THR A 178 -8.71 7.86 -23.43
N PRO A 179 -7.71 7.41 -24.25
CA PRO A 179 -6.30 7.77 -24.06
C PRO A 179 -6.05 9.29 -24.00
N GLN A 180 -6.77 10.07 -24.82
CA GLN A 180 -6.66 11.54 -24.86
C GLN A 180 -7.18 12.19 -23.58
N LEU A 181 -8.35 11.75 -23.10
CA LEU A 181 -8.92 12.25 -21.85
C LEU A 181 -8.04 11.87 -20.65
N PHE A 182 -7.56 10.63 -20.61
CA PHE A 182 -6.62 10.17 -19.58
C PHE A 182 -5.36 11.06 -19.52
N ALA A 183 -4.72 11.29 -20.67
CA ALA A 183 -3.54 12.14 -20.75
C ALA A 183 -3.84 13.59 -20.31
N MET A 184 -5.02 14.12 -20.66
CA MET A 184 -5.45 15.45 -20.23
C MET A 184 -5.63 15.52 -18.70
N GLU A 185 -6.28 14.54 -18.11
CA GLU A 185 -6.51 14.46 -16.65
C GLU A 185 -5.23 14.17 -15.86
N MET A 186 -4.22 13.57 -16.48
CA MET A 186 -2.90 13.37 -15.87
C MET A 186 -2.02 14.62 -15.86
N LYS A 187 -2.36 15.71 -16.59
CA LYS A 187 -1.54 16.94 -16.60
C LYS A 187 -1.31 17.57 -15.22
N PRO A 188 -2.32 17.68 -14.32
CA PRO A 188 -2.11 18.24 -12.98
C PRO A 188 -1.08 17.48 -12.13
N TYR A 189 -0.88 16.19 -12.40
CA TYR A 189 0.10 15.36 -11.67
C TYR A 189 1.56 15.78 -11.90
N ARG A 190 1.85 16.57 -12.94
CA ARG A 190 3.18 17.14 -13.18
C ARG A 190 3.68 17.96 -11.99
N ASP A 191 2.78 18.66 -11.31
CA ASP A 191 3.10 19.49 -10.16
C ASP A 191 3.46 18.66 -8.92
N LEU A 192 3.02 17.40 -8.88
CA LEU A 192 3.38 16.47 -7.80
C LEU A 192 4.80 15.92 -7.93
N LYS A 193 5.50 16.17 -9.05
CA LYS A 193 6.88 15.69 -9.30
C LYS A 193 7.05 14.20 -9.01
N LEU A 194 6.12 13.40 -9.53
CA LEU A 194 6.09 11.95 -9.34
C LEU A 194 7.39 11.30 -9.81
N PHE A 195 7.78 10.24 -9.11
CA PHE A 195 8.87 9.36 -9.51
C PHE A 195 8.50 8.52 -10.74
N ALA A 196 7.28 8.00 -10.78
CA ALA A 196 6.76 7.26 -11.91
C ALA A 196 5.26 7.48 -12.09
N ALA A 197 4.78 7.33 -13.31
CA ALA A 197 3.37 7.32 -13.65
C ALA A 197 3.09 6.22 -14.66
N GLY A 198 1.93 5.60 -14.55
CA GLY A 198 1.51 4.50 -15.42
C GLY A 198 0.00 4.43 -15.53
N GLY A 199 -0.49 3.27 -15.92
CA GLY A 199 -1.90 2.95 -15.95
C GLY A 199 -2.16 1.58 -15.31
N CYS A 200 -3.41 1.34 -14.95
CA CYS A 200 -3.89 0.08 -14.42
C CYS A 200 -5.02 -0.47 -15.31
N CYS A 201 -6.12 -0.92 -14.76
CA CYS A 201 -7.21 -1.53 -15.52
C CYS A 201 -7.72 -0.65 -16.67
N GLY A 202 -7.94 -1.28 -17.82
CA GLY A 202 -8.44 -0.62 -19.04
C GLY A 202 -7.40 0.16 -19.84
N THR A 203 -6.19 0.40 -19.32
CA THR A 203 -5.15 1.10 -20.07
C THR A 203 -4.45 0.18 -21.07
N THR A 204 -4.08 0.73 -22.23
CA THR A 204 -3.38 0.07 -23.32
C THR A 204 -2.10 0.83 -23.65
N PRO A 205 -1.23 0.31 -24.55
CA PRO A 205 -0.04 1.04 -25.00
C PRO A 205 -0.33 2.47 -25.49
N ASP A 206 -1.50 2.74 -26.06
CA ASP A 206 -1.88 4.08 -26.52
C ASP A 206 -2.00 5.09 -25.36
N PHE A 207 -2.53 4.66 -24.21
CA PHE A 207 -2.55 5.46 -23.00
C PHE A 207 -1.14 5.81 -22.54
N ILE A 208 -0.25 4.82 -22.48
CA ILE A 208 1.13 5.01 -22.03
C ILE A 208 1.91 5.90 -22.99
N LYS A 209 1.68 5.78 -24.30
CA LYS A 209 2.30 6.65 -25.31
C LYS A 209 1.95 8.12 -25.09
N LEU A 210 0.67 8.42 -24.86
CA LEU A 210 0.24 9.79 -24.59
C LEU A 210 0.72 10.27 -23.21
N LEU A 211 0.69 9.40 -22.20
CA LEU A 211 1.18 9.69 -20.86
C LEU A 211 2.67 10.07 -20.89
N ASN A 212 3.48 9.34 -21.66
CA ASN A 212 4.89 9.66 -21.83
C ASN A 212 5.07 11.11 -22.36
N GLY A 213 4.24 11.54 -23.30
CA GLY A 213 4.23 12.93 -23.78
C GLY A 213 3.88 13.95 -22.69
N VAL A 214 2.99 13.60 -21.76
CA VAL A 214 2.62 14.47 -20.62
C VAL A 214 3.81 14.71 -19.69
N PHE A 215 4.67 13.71 -19.48
CA PHE A 215 5.77 13.75 -18.50
C PHE A 215 7.16 13.86 -19.11
N ALA A 216 7.29 14.01 -20.44
CA ALA A 216 8.59 13.94 -21.15
C ALA A 216 9.63 14.95 -20.64
N ASP A 217 9.22 16.12 -20.21
CA ASP A 217 10.07 17.19 -19.66
C ASP A 217 10.00 17.31 -18.13
N CYS A 218 9.27 16.41 -17.46
CA CYS A 218 9.17 16.40 -16.00
C CYS A 218 10.41 15.77 -15.38
N LYS A 219 10.90 16.41 -14.32
CA LYS A 219 11.92 15.81 -13.47
C LYS A 219 11.27 15.38 -12.16
N PRO A 220 11.49 14.13 -11.70
CA PRO A 220 11.00 13.68 -10.41
C PRO A 220 11.71 14.45 -9.28
N GLY A 221 11.09 14.43 -8.11
CA GLY A 221 11.67 15.03 -6.90
C GLY A 221 10.98 16.32 -6.50
N ARG A 222 10.40 16.29 -5.32
CA ARG A 222 9.79 17.41 -4.63
C ARG A 222 10.83 18.09 -3.74
N PRO A 223 10.64 19.36 -3.34
CA PRO A 223 11.49 19.98 -2.34
C PRO A 223 11.53 19.14 -1.05
N ALA A 224 12.73 18.89 -0.54
CA ALA A 224 12.87 18.20 0.73
C ALA A 224 12.20 19.02 1.85
N HIS A 225 11.43 18.36 2.68
CA HIS A 225 10.86 18.93 3.91
C HIS A 225 10.99 17.90 5.04
N ALA A 226 11.19 18.41 6.26
CA ALA A 226 11.23 17.54 7.42
C ALA A 226 9.86 16.99 7.73
N MET A 227 9.80 15.70 8.00
CA MET A 227 8.57 15.08 8.49
C MET A 227 8.61 15.04 10.02
N PRO A 228 7.50 15.39 10.69
CA PRO A 228 7.39 15.16 12.11
C PRO A 228 7.42 13.65 12.41
N SER A 229 7.72 13.31 13.67
CA SER A 229 7.47 11.96 14.15
C SER A 229 5.97 11.69 14.16
N VAL A 230 5.57 10.50 13.71
CA VAL A 230 4.16 10.11 13.64
C VAL A 230 3.96 8.71 14.17
N LEU A 231 2.79 8.47 14.76
CA LEU A 231 2.25 7.16 15.08
C LEU A 231 0.95 6.98 14.30
N CYS A 232 0.69 5.78 13.78
CA CYS A 232 -0.53 5.54 13.02
C CYS A 232 -1.19 4.21 13.35
N SER A 233 -2.51 4.21 13.28
CA SER A 233 -3.35 3.05 13.05
C SER A 233 -3.73 2.97 11.57
N PRO A 234 -4.40 1.92 11.08
CA PRO A 234 -4.91 1.92 9.72
C PRO A 234 -5.85 3.08 9.42
N MET A 235 -6.62 3.55 10.39
CA MET A 235 -7.72 4.50 10.19
C MET A 235 -7.35 5.95 10.49
N ASP A 236 -6.25 6.18 11.22
CA ASP A 236 -5.85 7.50 11.68
C ASP A 236 -4.34 7.58 11.93
N PHE A 237 -3.80 8.79 11.97
CA PHE A 237 -2.41 9.02 12.36
C PHE A 237 -2.30 10.23 13.28
N VAL A 238 -1.33 10.17 14.19
CA VAL A 238 -1.05 11.22 15.19
C VAL A 238 0.35 11.77 14.95
N THR A 239 0.43 13.06 14.72
CA THR A 239 1.70 13.78 14.62
C THR A 239 2.23 14.10 16.03
N VAL A 240 3.47 13.71 16.29
CA VAL A 240 4.16 13.98 17.55
C VAL A 240 5.03 15.20 17.36
N ASP A 241 4.44 16.40 17.41
CA ASP A 241 5.12 17.69 17.20
C ASP A 241 5.03 18.64 18.41
N GLY A 242 4.48 18.16 19.52
CA GLY A 242 4.30 18.88 20.77
C GLY A 242 4.00 17.93 21.91
N ILE A 243 3.14 18.35 22.83
CA ILE A 243 2.69 17.48 23.92
C ILE A 243 1.65 16.50 23.34
N THR A 244 1.99 15.22 23.36
CA THR A 244 1.10 14.13 22.97
C THR A 244 0.70 13.35 24.21
N VAL A 245 -0.61 13.22 24.45
CA VAL A 245 -1.14 12.49 25.60
C VAL A 245 -1.21 11.00 25.29
N VAL A 246 -0.49 10.19 26.05
CA VAL A 246 -0.50 8.74 25.97
C VAL A 246 -1.26 8.14 27.14
N GLY A 247 -2.29 7.36 26.86
CA GLY A 247 -3.06 6.62 27.86
C GLY A 247 -2.36 5.32 28.22
N GLU A 248 -1.96 5.11 29.50
CA GLU A 248 -1.19 3.93 29.96
C GLU A 248 -2.02 2.93 30.80
N ARG A 249 -3.35 3.10 30.86
CA ARG A 249 -4.18 2.28 31.77
C ARG A 249 -4.33 0.82 31.34
N ILE A 250 -4.08 0.49 30.10
CA ILE A 250 -4.10 -0.89 29.58
C ILE A 250 -2.76 -1.55 29.94
N ASN A 251 -2.56 -1.79 31.24
CA ASN A 251 -1.33 -2.30 31.81
C ASN A 251 -1.65 -3.06 33.12
N PRO A 252 -1.28 -4.34 33.24
CA PRO A 252 -1.55 -5.15 34.45
C PRO A 252 -0.67 -4.79 35.64
N THR A 253 0.43 -4.06 35.44
CA THR A 253 1.41 -3.79 36.50
C THR A 253 0.79 -3.01 37.65
N GLY A 254 0.74 -3.63 38.84
CA GLY A 254 0.17 -3.03 40.05
C GLY A 254 -1.37 -2.92 40.08
N LYS A 255 -2.08 -3.35 39.03
CA LYS A 255 -3.54 -3.20 38.89
C LYS A 255 -4.25 -4.55 39.01
N LYS A 256 -4.58 -4.96 40.23
CA LYS A 256 -5.18 -6.28 40.55
C LYS A 256 -6.44 -6.59 39.73
N ARG A 257 -7.35 -5.62 39.54
CA ARG A 257 -8.57 -5.82 38.74
C ARG A 257 -8.25 -6.05 37.26
N PHE A 258 -7.26 -5.35 36.70
CA PHE A 258 -6.82 -5.56 35.33
C PHE A 258 -6.20 -6.93 35.13
N GLN A 259 -5.32 -7.35 36.08
CA GLN A 259 -4.75 -8.70 36.09
C GLN A 259 -5.83 -9.80 36.16
N GLN A 260 -6.88 -9.57 36.92
CA GLN A 260 -8.02 -10.48 36.99
C GLN A 260 -8.77 -10.54 35.66
N ALA A 261 -9.07 -9.39 35.06
CA ALA A 261 -9.72 -9.30 33.75
C ALA A 261 -8.96 -10.07 32.65
N LEU A 262 -7.63 -9.95 32.62
CA LEU A 262 -6.80 -10.72 31.68
C LEU A 262 -6.91 -12.24 31.91
N ARG A 263 -6.87 -12.71 33.17
CA ARG A 263 -6.99 -14.14 33.49
C ARG A 263 -8.35 -14.73 33.17
N GLU A 264 -9.41 -13.91 33.29
CA GLU A 264 -10.80 -14.29 33.05
C GLU A 264 -11.22 -14.07 31.60
N GLY A 265 -10.40 -13.42 30.77
CA GLY A 265 -10.75 -13.04 29.40
C GLY A 265 -11.85 -11.96 29.34
N ASP A 266 -11.96 -11.11 30.38
CA ASP A 266 -12.94 -10.03 30.47
C ASP A 266 -12.54 -8.87 29.53
N MET A 267 -12.76 -9.06 28.25
CA MET A 267 -12.44 -8.08 27.21
C MET A 267 -13.26 -6.78 27.35
N ASN A 268 -14.47 -6.86 27.92
CA ASN A 268 -15.29 -5.65 28.13
C ASN A 268 -14.61 -4.67 29.07
N TYR A 269 -14.09 -5.15 30.20
CA TYR A 269 -13.34 -4.31 31.12
C TYR A 269 -12.09 -3.70 30.47
N ILE A 270 -11.37 -4.45 29.64
CA ILE A 270 -10.17 -3.96 28.93
C ILE A 270 -10.57 -2.86 27.94
N LEU A 271 -11.63 -3.07 27.17
CA LEU A 271 -12.16 -2.09 26.21
C LEU A 271 -12.66 -0.82 26.91
N GLU A 272 -13.33 -0.94 28.08
CA GLU A 272 -13.73 0.22 28.90
C GLU A 272 -12.52 1.07 29.30
N GLN A 273 -11.37 0.46 29.63
CA GLN A 273 -10.15 1.21 29.92
C GLN A 273 -9.62 1.95 28.68
N ALA A 274 -9.72 1.35 27.50
CA ALA A 274 -9.34 2.02 26.25
C ALA A 274 -10.26 3.22 25.95
N VAL A 275 -11.57 3.00 25.96
CA VAL A 275 -12.59 4.03 25.66
C VAL A 275 -12.47 5.20 26.62
N SER A 276 -12.40 4.94 27.94
CA SER A 276 -12.34 6.01 28.94
C SER A 276 -11.10 6.91 28.80
N GLN A 277 -9.96 6.35 28.37
CA GLN A 277 -8.75 7.12 28.12
C GLN A 277 -8.87 7.96 26.84
N SER A 278 -9.44 7.38 25.78
CA SER A 278 -9.71 8.11 24.54
C SER A 278 -10.67 9.27 24.76
N GLU A 279 -11.77 9.06 25.51
CA GLU A 279 -12.73 10.10 25.87
C GLU A 279 -12.12 11.20 26.78
N ALA A 280 -11.13 10.83 27.59
CA ALA A 280 -10.35 11.78 28.39
C ALA A 280 -9.31 12.57 27.58
N GLY A 281 -9.19 12.33 26.27
CA GLY A 281 -8.32 13.07 25.37
C GLY A 281 -6.95 12.42 25.10
N ALA A 282 -6.77 11.13 25.43
CA ALA A 282 -5.56 10.42 25.01
C ALA A 282 -5.54 10.26 23.48
N GLN A 283 -4.47 10.72 22.87
CA GLN A 283 -4.25 10.65 21.42
C GLN A 283 -3.64 9.30 21.02
N VAL A 284 -2.96 8.65 21.94
CA VAL A 284 -2.31 7.35 21.77
C VAL A 284 -2.64 6.49 22.98
N LEU A 285 -2.86 5.21 22.77
CA LEU A 285 -3.03 4.23 23.86
C LEU A 285 -1.80 3.31 23.88
N ASP A 286 -1.13 3.24 25.03
CA ASP A 286 -0.11 2.23 25.31
C ASP A 286 -0.78 0.96 25.83
N VAL A 287 -0.44 -0.17 25.20
CA VAL A 287 -0.98 -1.49 25.58
C VAL A 287 0.17 -2.38 26.03
N ASN A 288 0.14 -2.72 27.32
CA ASN A 288 1.08 -3.63 27.96
C ASN A 288 0.29 -4.80 28.56
N VAL A 289 0.60 -6.02 28.17
CA VAL A 289 -0.08 -7.25 28.59
C VAL A 289 0.91 -8.35 28.96
#